data_b51be89a25843c91e48f8dbc215bd5d0
#
_entry.id   b51be89a25843c91e48f8dbc215bd5d0
#
_cell.length_a   1.000
_cell.length_b   1.000
_cell.length_c   1.000
_cell.angle_alpha   90.00
_cell.angle_beta   90.00
_cell.angle_gamma   90.00
#
_symmetry.space_group_name_H-M   'P 1'
#
loop_
_entity.id
_entity.type
_entity.pdbx_description
1 polymer ?
#
loop_
_entity_poly.entity_id
_entity_poly.type
_entity_poly.pdbx_seq_one_letter_code
_entity_poly.pdbx_strand_id
1 'polypeptide(L)'
;LQGNKIMNKKTLLYLISFTVLVIGFYYFLFRGTDNWKSKPAIISYVKPFRFLNQDGQVFTDSNMLGKVSVVEFFFTTCKGICPKMNGNMASIFKEFAAAPDFQIVAHTCDPDRDSVARLKVYADSMKIDTRRWILLTGRKDSLYQMARTAYLLDDPKNNVASIEDQFMHTQFFALVDRKGKVRGQVYDGLKQPDLDRLKKDIQRVLDEK
;
A
#
# COMPACT_ATOMS: atom_id res chain seq x y z
N LEU A 1 -63.62 -4.31 -12.47
CA LEU A 1 -63.57 -3.46 -11.27
C LEU A 1 -62.75 -4.18 -10.21
N GLN A 2 -61.45 -3.91 -10.17
CA GLN A 2 -60.57 -4.39 -9.10
C GLN A 2 -60.78 -3.50 -7.87
N GLY A 3 -61.40 -4.06 -6.84
CA GLY A 3 -61.60 -3.41 -5.53
C GLY A 3 -60.25 -3.19 -4.84
N ASN A 4 -59.89 -1.92 -4.63
CA ASN A 4 -58.77 -1.52 -3.77
C ASN A 4 -59.03 -2.04 -2.33
N LYS A 5 -58.41 -3.15 -1.94
CA LYS A 5 -58.49 -3.69 -0.60
C LYS A 5 -57.70 -2.75 0.36
N ILE A 6 -58.40 -1.82 0.97
CA ILE A 6 -57.83 -0.90 1.95
C ILE A 6 -57.26 -1.76 3.09
N MET A 7 -55.97 -1.66 3.33
CA MET A 7 -55.23 -2.42 4.34
C MET A 7 -55.75 -2.07 5.74
N ASN A 8 -56.05 -3.08 6.58
CA ASN A 8 -56.54 -2.89 7.92
C ASN A 8 -55.50 -2.14 8.78
N LYS A 9 -55.94 -1.17 9.61
CA LYS A 9 -55.06 -0.37 10.48
C LYS A 9 -54.15 -1.24 11.33
N LYS A 10 -54.61 -2.40 11.84
CA LYS A 10 -53.78 -3.35 12.58
C LYS A 10 -52.65 -3.94 11.72
N THR A 11 -52.93 -4.33 10.46
CA THR A 11 -51.94 -4.86 9.55
C THR A 11 -50.90 -3.79 9.21
N LEU A 12 -51.31 -2.54 8.99
CA LEU A 12 -50.42 -1.43 8.78
C LEU A 12 -49.48 -1.21 9.96
N LEU A 13 -50.02 -1.25 11.19
CA LEU A 13 -49.26 -1.09 12.45
C LEU A 13 -48.18 -2.19 12.59
N TYR A 14 -48.58 -3.46 12.32
CA TYR A 14 -47.61 -4.58 12.34
C TYR A 14 -46.51 -4.44 11.32
N LEU A 15 -46.82 -4.00 10.09
CA LEU A 15 -45.80 -3.76 9.05
C LEU A 15 -44.83 -2.64 9.44
N ILE A 16 -45.33 -1.54 9.99
CA ILE A 16 -44.49 -0.43 10.47
C ILE A 16 -43.58 -0.91 11.61
N SER A 17 -44.14 -1.62 12.63
CA SER A 17 -43.36 -2.15 13.75
C SER A 17 -42.29 -3.13 13.29
N PHE A 18 -42.62 -4.04 12.37
CA PHE A 18 -41.67 -4.98 11.80
C PHE A 18 -40.57 -4.26 11.02
N THR A 19 -40.93 -3.26 10.19
CA THR A 19 -39.94 -2.47 9.43
C THR A 19 -38.97 -1.71 10.35
N VAL A 20 -39.48 -1.10 11.44
CA VAL A 20 -38.66 -0.42 12.44
C VAL A 20 -37.71 -1.40 13.14
N LEU A 21 -38.21 -2.60 13.49
CA LEU A 21 -37.40 -3.66 14.10
C LEU A 21 -36.28 -4.12 13.15
N VAL A 22 -36.58 -4.35 11.87
CA VAL A 22 -35.60 -4.77 10.88
C VAL A 22 -34.54 -3.67 10.65
N ILE A 23 -34.97 -2.41 10.52
CA ILE A 23 -34.05 -1.27 10.39
C ILE A 23 -33.17 -1.12 11.63
N GLY A 24 -33.76 -1.21 12.83
CA GLY A 24 -33.04 -1.13 14.10
C GLY A 24 -32.04 -2.26 14.27
N PHE A 25 -32.42 -3.49 13.91
CA PHE A 25 -31.55 -4.66 13.93
C PHE A 25 -30.40 -4.53 12.92
N TYR A 26 -30.71 -4.08 11.69
CA TYR A 26 -29.71 -3.81 10.67
C TYR A 26 -28.72 -2.74 11.16
N TYR A 27 -29.23 -1.62 11.70
CA TYR A 27 -28.40 -0.55 12.25
C TYR A 27 -27.54 -1.03 13.42
N PHE A 28 -28.08 -1.87 14.33
CA PHE A 28 -27.34 -2.45 15.45
C PHE A 28 -26.23 -3.40 14.99
N LEU A 29 -26.50 -4.26 14.00
CA LEU A 29 -25.51 -5.20 13.47
C LEU A 29 -24.38 -4.53 12.68
N PHE A 30 -24.70 -3.45 11.98
CA PHE A 30 -23.72 -2.82 11.06
C PHE A 30 -23.14 -1.51 11.59
N ARG A 31 -23.66 -0.97 12.69
CA ARG A 31 -23.10 0.22 13.33
C ARG A 31 -21.75 -0.10 13.95
N GLY A 32 -20.68 0.50 13.37
CA GLY A 32 -19.32 0.34 13.87
C GLY A 32 -18.64 -0.97 13.44
N THR A 33 -19.24 -1.75 12.55
CA THR A 33 -18.58 -2.90 11.92
C THR A 33 -18.27 -2.57 10.46
N ASP A 34 -16.99 -2.61 10.11
CA ASP A 34 -16.54 -2.50 8.70
C ASP A 34 -16.74 -3.81 7.92
N ASN A 35 -17.54 -4.74 8.43
CA ASN A 35 -17.77 -6.07 7.85
C ASN A 35 -18.33 -6.05 6.41
N TRP A 36 -18.91 -4.92 5.98
CA TRP A 36 -19.42 -4.74 4.60
C TRP A 36 -18.38 -4.11 3.65
N LYS A 37 -17.30 -3.52 4.18
CA LYS A 37 -16.19 -3.03 3.37
C LYS A 37 -15.29 -4.22 3.02
N SER A 38 -15.23 -4.60 1.75
CA SER A 38 -14.32 -5.65 1.32
C SER A 38 -12.87 -5.26 1.66
N LYS A 39 -12.23 -6.04 2.52
CA LYS A 39 -10.81 -5.84 2.85
C LYS A 39 -9.96 -6.12 1.62
N PRO A 40 -8.89 -5.34 1.38
CA PRO A 40 -7.96 -5.67 0.32
C PRO A 40 -7.42 -7.09 0.49
N ALA A 41 -7.46 -7.91 -0.57
CA ALA A 41 -7.02 -9.31 -0.53
C ALA A 41 -5.54 -9.41 -0.14
N ILE A 42 -5.13 -10.50 0.50
CA ILE A 42 -3.72 -10.82 0.70
C ILE A 42 -3.23 -11.47 -0.60
N ILE A 43 -2.21 -10.91 -1.22
CA ILE A 43 -1.63 -11.41 -2.47
C ILE A 43 -0.24 -12.01 -2.28
N SER A 44 0.50 -11.61 -1.22
CA SER A 44 1.83 -12.11 -0.89
C SER A 44 2.20 -11.75 0.56
N TYR A 45 3.44 -12.04 0.94
CA TYR A 45 4.01 -11.75 2.25
C TYR A 45 5.41 -11.17 2.09
N VAL A 46 5.76 -10.17 2.91
CA VAL A 46 7.13 -9.69 3.03
C VAL A 46 8.00 -10.83 3.57
N LYS A 47 9.12 -11.06 2.89
CA LYS A 47 10.12 -12.06 3.31
C LYS A 47 11.17 -11.40 4.18
N PRO A 48 11.87 -12.15 5.05
CA PRO A 48 12.98 -11.59 5.82
C PRO A 48 14.03 -10.95 4.91
N PHE A 49 14.45 -9.74 5.25
CA PHE A 49 15.51 -9.02 4.53
C PHE A 49 16.35 -8.18 5.50
N ARG A 50 17.52 -7.74 5.05
CA ARG A 50 18.41 -6.84 5.77
C ARG A 50 19.10 -5.91 4.80
N PHE A 51 18.72 -4.63 4.81
CA PHE A 51 19.25 -3.57 3.97
C PHE A 51 19.78 -2.41 4.83
N LEU A 52 20.40 -1.42 4.20
CA LEU A 52 20.82 -0.17 4.83
C LEU A 52 19.89 0.96 4.38
N ASN A 53 19.50 1.81 5.33
CA ASN A 53 18.76 3.01 4.99
C ASN A 53 19.71 4.16 4.59
N GLN A 54 19.16 5.31 4.22
CA GLN A 54 19.89 6.52 3.81
C GLN A 54 20.79 7.10 4.93
N ASP A 55 20.63 6.68 6.16
CA ASP A 55 21.44 7.08 7.31
C ASP A 55 22.47 6.00 7.71
N GLY A 56 22.61 4.93 6.91
CA GLY A 56 23.52 3.81 7.14
C GLY A 56 23.06 2.85 8.24
N GLN A 57 21.83 3.00 8.71
CA GLN A 57 21.27 2.11 9.73
C GLN A 57 20.68 0.86 9.08
N VAL A 58 20.76 -0.26 9.79
CA VAL A 58 20.13 -1.51 9.36
C VAL A 58 18.61 -1.40 9.40
N PHE A 59 17.95 -1.74 8.31
CA PHE A 59 16.51 -1.84 8.18
C PHE A 59 16.13 -3.25 7.74
N THR A 60 15.16 -3.84 8.43
CA THR A 60 14.71 -5.21 8.23
C THR A 60 13.18 -5.28 8.06
N ASP A 61 12.66 -6.43 7.69
CA ASP A 61 11.23 -6.71 7.70
C ASP A 61 10.56 -6.40 9.05
N SER A 62 11.25 -6.61 10.16
CA SER A 62 10.75 -6.27 11.50
C SER A 62 10.48 -4.78 11.69
N ASN A 63 11.18 -3.89 10.98
CA ASN A 63 10.92 -2.44 11.02
C ASN A 63 9.62 -2.05 10.30
N MET A 64 9.05 -2.95 9.50
CA MET A 64 7.76 -2.78 8.85
C MET A 64 6.58 -3.26 9.70
N LEU A 65 6.84 -4.14 10.70
CA LEU A 65 5.80 -4.64 11.59
C LEU A 65 5.17 -3.52 12.42
N GLY A 66 3.87 -3.58 12.60
CA GLY A 66 3.09 -2.54 13.30
C GLY A 66 2.83 -1.29 12.46
N LYS A 67 3.30 -1.24 11.22
CA LYS A 67 3.13 -0.11 10.31
C LYS A 67 2.44 -0.51 9.00
N VAL A 68 1.69 0.40 8.43
CA VAL A 68 1.16 0.29 7.06
C VAL A 68 2.16 0.94 6.13
N SER A 69 2.67 0.17 5.18
CA SER A 69 3.76 0.62 4.30
C SER A 69 3.33 0.62 2.84
N VAL A 70 3.65 1.67 2.10
CA VAL A 70 3.67 1.63 0.64
C VAL A 70 5.10 1.40 0.19
N VAL A 71 5.29 0.40 -0.66
CA VAL A 71 6.60 -0.01 -1.17
C VAL A 71 6.73 0.38 -2.63
N GLU A 72 7.87 0.93 -2.99
CA GLU A 72 8.27 1.23 -4.37
C GLU A 72 9.71 0.84 -4.64
N PHE A 73 10.06 0.78 -5.93
CA PHE A 73 11.44 0.69 -6.38
C PHE A 73 11.78 1.91 -7.23
N PHE A 74 12.98 2.45 -7.03
CA PHE A 74 13.47 3.67 -7.71
C PHE A 74 14.97 3.59 -7.96
N PHE A 75 15.54 4.60 -8.59
CA PHE A 75 16.99 4.86 -8.59
C PHE A 75 17.27 6.36 -8.75
N THR A 76 18.33 6.84 -8.10
CA THR A 76 18.58 8.28 -7.93
C THR A 76 18.90 9.01 -9.24
N THR A 77 19.35 8.29 -10.27
CA THR A 77 19.73 8.86 -11.58
C THR A 77 18.61 8.81 -12.62
N CYS A 78 17.41 8.33 -12.24
CA CYS A 78 16.26 8.24 -13.12
C CYS A 78 15.76 9.62 -13.54
N LYS A 79 15.84 9.90 -14.86
CA LYS A 79 15.29 11.14 -15.45
C LYS A 79 13.93 10.94 -16.12
N GLY A 80 13.45 9.72 -16.16
CA GLY A 80 12.19 9.33 -16.82
C GLY A 80 10.99 9.37 -15.91
N ILE A 81 10.52 8.18 -15.50
CA ILE A 81 9.26 8.01 -14.76
C ILE A 81 9.35 8.35 -13.27
N CYS A 82 10.53 8.18 -12.63
CA CYS A 82 10.68 8.34 -11.18
C CYS A 82 10.27 9.73 -10.66
N PRO A 83 10.59 10.85 -11.32
CA PRO A 83 10.10 12.15 -10.83
C PRO A 83 8.58 12.23 -10.72
N LYS A 84 7.85 11.64 -11.67
CA LYS A 84 6.37 11.59 -11.64
C LYS A 84 5.87 10.62 -10.57
N MET A 85 6.49 9.44 -10.45
CA MET A 85 6.18 8.47 -9.40
C MET A 85 6.38 9.08 -8.01
N ASN A 86 7.53 9.72 -7.77
CA ASN A 86 7.83 10.37 -6.50
C ASN A 86 6.86 11.52 -6.19
N GLY A 87 6.44 12.28 -7.19
CA GLY A 87 5.40 13.31 -7.03
C GLY A 87 4.06 12.71 -6.59
N ASN A 88 3.65 11.60 -7.21
CA ASN A 88 2.44 10.86 -6.83
C ASN A 88 2.58 10.25 -5.43
N MET A 89 3.74 9.67 -5.10
CA MET A 89 4.02 9.13 -3.77
C MET A 89 4.02 10.22 -2.69
N ALA A 90 4.57 11.41 -2.98
CA ALA A 90 4.54 12.55 -2.08
C ALA A 90 3.09 13.01 -1.80
N SER A 91 2.22 12.98 -2.81
CA SER A 91 0.79 13.26 -2.64
C SER A 91 0.12 12.24 -1.69
N ILE A 92 0.42 10.94 -1.87
CA ILE A 92 -0.06 9.88 -0.97
C ILE A 92 0.49 10.11 0.44
N PHE A 93 1.79 10.33 0.59
CA PHE A 93 2.40 10.55 1.89
C PHE A 93 1.78 11.72 2.65
N LYS A 94 1.50 12.83 1.95
CA LYS A 94 0.85 14.01 2.51
C LYS A 94 -0.58 13.71 2.99
N GLU A 95 -1.33 12.92 2.24
CA GLU A 95 -2.72 12.55 2.58
C GLU A 95 -2.78 11.73 3.88
N PHE A 96 -1.82 10.81 4.07
CA PHE A 96 -1.73 9.97 5.27
C PHE A 96 -0.73 10.48 6.32
N ALA A 97 -0.32 11.74 6.25
CA ALA A 97 0.66 12.32 7.18
C ALA A 97 0.20 12.28 8.65
N ALA A 98 -1.11 12.34 8.90
CA ALA A 98 -1.69 12.26 10.24
C ALA A 98 -1.67 10.85 10.86
N ALA A 99 -1.48 9.78 10.06
CA ALA A 99 -1.39 8.40 10.56
C ALA A 99 0.05 8.11 11.00
N PRO A 100 0.35 7.96 12.31
CA PRO A 100 1.72 7.82 12.80
C PRO A 100 2.37 6.48 12.40
N ASP A 101 1.56 5.49 12.12
CA ASP A 101 1.94 4.15 11.69
C ASP A 101 1.96 3.96 10.17
N PHE A 102 1.78 5.03 9.39
CA PHE A 102 1.96 5.01 7.93
C PHE A 102 3.40 5.37 7.56
N GLN A 103 4.00 4.61 6.63
CA GLN A 103 5.34 4.87 6.11
C GLN A 103 5.46 4.52 4.62
N ILE A 104 6.51 5.03 3.98
CA ILE A 104 6.96 4.63 2.65
C ILE A 104 8.29 3.93 2.77
N VAL A 105 8.46 2.83 2.05
CA VAL A 105 9.70 2.05 1.98
C VAL A 105 10.11 1.94 0.52
N ALA A 106 11.10 2.72 0.12
CA ALA A 106 11.59 2.81 -1.25
C ALA A 106 12.92 2.06 -1.38
N HIS A 107 12.97 1.03 -2.21
CA HIS A 107 14.16 0.24 -2.49
C HIS A 107 14.84 0.73 -3.77
N THR A 108 16.19 0.83 -3.77
CA THR A 108 16.87 1.14 -5.03
C THR A 108 16.91 -0.06 -5.98
N CYS A 109 16.79 0.20 -7.27
CA CYS A 109 17.09 -0.76 -8.33
C CYS A 109 18.56 -0.76 -8.74
N ASP A 110 19.33 0.27 -8.36
CA ASP A 110 20.72 0.48 -8.81
C ASP A 110 21.65 0.65 -7.58
N PRO A 111 21.81 -0.39 -6.75
CA PRO A 111 22.62 -0.28 -5.53
C PRO A 111 24.09 -0.01 -5.79
N ASP A 112 24.58 -0.29 -7.01
CA ASP A 112 25.98 -0.03 -7.38
C ASP A 112 26.28 1.48 -7.44
N ARG A 113 25.27 2.29 -7.80
CA ARG A 113 25.35 3.76 -7.83
C ARG A 113 24.71 4.41 -6.62
N ASP A 114 23.68 3.79 -6.06
CA ASP A 114 22.88 4.33 -4.98
C ASP A 114 23.42 3.87 -3.61
N SER A 115 24.63 4.33 -3.30
CA SER A 115 25.23 4.15 -1.97
C SER A 115 24.41 4.88 -0.89
N VAL A 116 24.65 4.55 0.38
CA VAL A 116 24.04 5.23 1.54
C VAL A 116 24.19 6.75 1.44
N ALA A 117 25.39 7.24 1.15
CA ALA A 117 25.67 8.67 1.00
C ALA A 117 24.85 9.29 -0.16
N ARG A 118 24.73 8.56 -1.26
CA ARG A 118 23.93 9.01 -2.41
C ARG A 118 22.44 9.07 -2.08
N LEU A 119 21.92 8.08 -1.38
CA LEU A 119 20.53 8.07 -0.91
C LEU A 119 20.24 9.23 0.05
N LYS A 120 21.20 9.58 0.93
CA LYS A 120 21.07 10.73 1.82
C LYS A 120 20.91 12.04 1.06
N VAL A 121 21.82 12.30 0.11
CA VAL A 121 21.75 13.49 -0.75
C VAL A 121 20.44 13.53 -1.54
N TYR A 122 19.98 12.37 -2.03
CA TYR A 122 18.72 12.27 -2.77
C TYR A 122 17.51 12.59 -1.87
N ALA A 123 17.46 12.01 -0.66
CA ALA A 123 16.40 12.30 0.32
C ALA A 123 16.33 13.79 0.68
N ASP A 124 17.49 14.42 0.90
CA ASP A 124 17.59 15.86 1.20
C ASP A 124 17.10 16.71 0.02
N SER A 125 17.44 16.32 -1.22
CA SER A 125 16.99 17.00 -2.44
C SER A 125 15.48 16.94 -2.64
N MET A 126 14.86 15.82 -2.26
CA MET A 126 13.41 15.61 -2.30
C MET A 126 12.68 16.24 -1.09
N LYS A 127 13.39 16.68 -0.06
CA LYS A 127 12.85 17.24 1.19
C LYS A 127 11.84 16.30 1.87
N ILE A 128 12.12 15.00 1.87
CA ILE A 128 11.24 14.00 2.48
C ILE A 128 11.50 13.83 3.99
N ASP A 129 10.49 13.44 4.75
CA ASP A 129 10.64 13.04 6.16
C ASP A 129 11.22 11.63 6.22
N THR A 130 12.54 11.51 6.36
CA THR A 130 13.28 10.24 6.35
C THR A 130 12.96 9.31 7.54
N ARG A 131 12.21 9.78 8.55
CA ARG A 131 11.71 8.93 9.64
C ARG A 131 10.56 8.03 9.19
N ARG A 132 9.86 8.44 8.11
CA ARG A 132 8.67 7.77 7.62
C ARG A 132 8.68 7.52 6.11
N TRP A 133 9.65 8.05 5.39
CA TRP A 133 9.94 7.71 4.00
C TRP A 133 11.38 7.25 3.91
N ILE A 134 11.57 5.94 3.98
CA ILE A 134 12.84 5.27 4.12
C ILE A 134 13.35 4.85 2.75
N LEU A 135 14.58 5.24 2.41
CA LEU A 135 15.26 4.82 1.18
C LEU A 135 16.23 3.71 1.52
N LEU A 136 16.16 2.59 0.81
CA LEU A 136 16.94 1.39 1.13
C LEU A 136 17.89 1.01 0.00
N THR A 137 19.11 0.63 0.36
CA THR A 137 20.11 0.02 -0.52
C THR A 137 20.67 -1.26 0.08
N GLY A 138 21.23 -2.14 -0.75
CA GLY A 138 21.74 -3.42 -0.31
C GLY A 138 22.27 -4.24 -1.47
N ARG A 139 22.36 -5.57 -1.29
CA ARG A 139 22.79 -6.46 -2.37
C ARG A 139 21.72 -6.49 -3.48
N LYS A 140 22.17 -6.36 -4.71
CA LYS A 140 21.30 -6.29 -5.91
C LYS A 140 20.40 -7.52 -6.06
N ASP A 141 20.97 -8.71 -5.87
CA ASP A 141 20.23 -9.97 -5.92
C ASP A 141 19.08 -10.02 -4.91
N SER A 142 19.37 -9.59 -3.68
CA SER A 142 18.36 -9.58 -2.60
C SER A 142 17.27 -8.55 -2.85
N LEU A 143 17.61 -7.35 -3.34
CA LEU A 143 16.65 -6.31 -3.71
C LEU A 143 15.71 -6.80 -4.83
N TYR A 144 16.26 -7.41 -5.88
CA TYR A 144 15.49 -7.92 -7.02
C TYR A 144 14.64 -9.13 -6.64
N GLN A 145 15.15 -10.01 -5.79
CA GLN A 145 14.37 -11.11 -5.25
C GLN A 145 13.15 -10.60 -4.46
N MET A 146 13.33 -9.55 -3.63
CA MET A 146 12.22 -8.95 -2.89
C MET A 146 11.16 -8.38 -3.84
N ALA A 147 11.57 -7.65 -4.88
CA ALA A 147 10.65 -7.12 -5.87
C ALA A 147 9.79 -8.22 -6.53
N ARG A 148 10.43 -9.32 -6.94
CA ARG A 148 9.79 -10.41 -7.68
C ARG A 148 8.93 -11.33 -6.84
N THR A 149 9.41 -11.69 -5.65
CA THR A 149 8.82 -12.80 -4.89
C THR A 149 8.08 -12.39 -3.62
N ALA A 150 8.32 -11.18 -3.12
CA ALA A 150 7.65 -10.65 -1.95
C ALA A 150 6.63 -9.57 -2.33
N TYR A 151 7.05 -8.53 -3.04
CA TYR A 151 6.18 -7.41 -3.39
C TYR A 151 5.44 -7.58 -4.71
N LEU A 152 5.87 -8.53 -5.56
CA LEU A 152 5.31 -8.82 -6.90
C LEU A 152 5.36 -7.61 -7.84
N LEU A 153 6.40 -6.78 -7.71
CA LEU A 153 6.59 -5.54 -8.49
C LEU A 153 7.43 -5.74 -9.76
N ASP A 154 7.96 -6.95 -9.97
CA ASP A 154 8.68 -7.36 -11.18
C ASP A 154 8.30 -8.81 -11.55
N ASP A 155 8.38 -9.16 -12.83
CA ASP A 155 8.09 -10.52 -13.30
C ASP A 155 9.25 -11.45 -12.93
N PRO A 156 9.01 -12.59 -12.24
CA PRO A 156 10.03 -13.60 -11.99
C PRO A 156 10.73 -14.12 -13.25
N LYS A 157 10.07 -14.06 -14.41
CA LYS A 157 10.65 -14.45 -15.70
C LYS A 157 11.75 -13.50 -16.19
N ASN A 158 11.85 -12.29 -15.65
CA ASN A 158 12.92 -11.34 -15.97
C ASN A 158 14.28 -11.77 -15.40
N ASN A 159 14.37 -12.91 -14.72
CA ASN A 159 15.61 -13.50 -14.21
C ASN A 159 16.32 -14.34 -15.30
N VAL A 160 16.63 -13.71 -16.45
CA VAL A 160 17.15 -14.42 -17.65
C VAL A 160 18.66 -14.26 -17.88
N ALA A 161 19.32 -13.39 -17.11
CA ALA A 161 20.74 -13.09 -17.24
C ALA A 161 21.42 -13.13 -15.87
N SER A 162 22.77 -12.94 -15.85
CA SER A 162 23.47 -12.74 -14.58
C SER A 162 22.88 -11.53 -13.87
N ILE A 163 22.95 -11.51 -12.53
CA ILE A 163 22.35 -10.40 -11.76
C ILE A 163 22.99 -9.04 -12.09
N GLU A 164 24.27 -9.05 -12.47
CA GLU A 164 25.02 -7.87 -12.88
C GLU A 164 24.44 -7.22 -14.14
N ASP A 165 23.98 -8.04 -15.08
CA ASP A 165 23.46 -7.60 -16.38
C ASP A 165 21.97 -7.22 -16.32
N GLN A 166 21.30 -7.51 -15.20
CA GLN A 166 19.88 -7.16 -15.02
C GLN A 166 19.73 -5.69 -14.60
N PHE A 167 18.76 -5.00 -15.18
CA PHE A 167 18.32 -3.70 -14.71
C PHE A 167 16.80 -3.67 -14.62
N MET A 168 16.30 -3.63 -13.39
CA MET A 168 14.87 -3.62 -13.12
C MET A 168 14.29 -2.22 -13.29
N HIS A 169 13.25 -2.12 -14.12
CA HIS A 169 12.42 -0.93 -14.22
C HIS A 169 11.01 -1.28 -13.81
N THR A 170 10.52 -0.65 -12.77
CA THR A 170 9.13 -0.83 -12.34
C THR A 170 8.50 0.50 -11.98
N GLN A 171 7.24 0.65 -12.34
CA GLN A 171 6.42 1.82 -12.01
C GLN A 171 5.34 1.48 -10.97
N PHE A 172 5.43 0.29 -10.38
CA PHE A 172 4.38 -0.26 -9.54
C PHE A 172 4.66 -0.03 -8.06
N PHE A 173 3.56 0.10 -7.29
CA PHE A 173 3.54 0.19 -5.84
C PHE A 173 2.89 -1.04 -5.23
N ALA A 174 3.35 -1.45 -4.06
CA ALA A 174 2.74 -2.49 -3.24
C ALA A 174 2.30 -1.91 -1.89
N LEU A 175 1.15 -2.36 -1.40
CA LEU A 175 0.65 -2.03 -0.06
C LEU A 175 0.95 -3.17 0.90
N VAL A 176 1.55 -2.87 2.04
CA VAL A 176 1.90 -3.84 3.08
C VAL A 176 1.21 -3.45 4.39
N ASP A 177 0.53 -4.42 5.03
CA ASP A 177 -0.14 -4.20 6.31
C ASP A 177 0.81 -4.36 7.51
N ARG A 178 0.30 -4.06 8.72
CA ARG A 178 1.03 -4.13 10.00
C ARG A 178 1.59 -5.52 10.33
N LYS A 179 1.16 -6.57 9.63
CA LYS A 179 1.60 -7.97 9.82
C LYS A 179 2.53 -8.44 8.71
N GLY A 180 3.02 -7.53 7.86
CA GLY A 180 3.88 -7.86 6.73
C GLY A 180 3.18 -8.58 5.57
N LYS A 181 1.85 -8.45 5.45
CA LYS A 181 1.08 -9.02 4.34
C LYS A 181 0.97 -7.99 3.22
N VAL A 182 1.27 -8.39 2.00
CA VAL A 182 1.05 -7.58 0.80
C VAL A 182 -0.42 -7.65 0.42
N ARG A 183 -1.07 -6.49 0.32
CA ARG A 183 -2.53 -6.35 0.27
C ARG A 183 -3.03 -5.74 -1.03
N GLY A 184 -4.23 -6.13 -1.44
CA GLY A 184 -4.95 -5.55 -2.56
C GLY A 184 -4.48 -6.08 -3.91
N GLN A 185 -3.73 -5.29 -4.62
CA GLN A 185 -3.16 -5.58 -5.94
C GLN A 185 -1.80 -4.88 -6.09
N VAL A 186 -1.14 -5.08 -7.21
CA VAL A 186 -0.04 -4.23 -7.68
C VAL A 186 -0.66 -2.97 -8.30
N TYR A 187 -0.24 -1.78 -7.86
CA TYR A 187 -0.80 -0.49 -8.26
C TYR A 187 0.14 0.23 -9.21
N ASP A 188 -0.35 0.64 -10.38
CA ASP A 188 0.45 1.45 -11.33
C ASP A 188 0.62 2.88 -10.78
N GLY A 189 1.84 3.23 -10.39
CA GLY A 189 2.18 4.53 -9.78
C GLY A 189 2.06 5.73 -10.73
N LEU A 190 1.76 5.51 -12.02
CA LEU A 190 1.56 6.54 -13.03
C LEU A 190 0.10 6.70 -13.43
N LYS A 191 -0.78 5.77 -13.04
CA LYS A 191 -2.20 5.78 -13.41
C LYS A 191 -3.08 6.29 -12.28
N GLN A 192 -3.81 7.36 -12.51
CA GLN A 192 -4.68 7.96 -11.51
C GLN A 192 -5.72 6.99 -10.92
N PRO A 193 -6.39 6.12 -11.68
CA PRO A 193 -7.33 5.15 -11.11
C PRO A 193 -6.69 4.18 -10.11
N ASP A 194 -5.44 3.77 -10.36
CA ASP A 194 -4.71 2.88 -9.44
C ASP A 194 -4.24 3.63 -8.19
N LEU A 195 -3.82 4.89 -8.33
CA LEU A 195 -3.48 5.76 -7.18
C LEU A 195 -4.71 5.99 -6.29
N ASP A 196 -5.88 6.26 -6.87
CA ASP A 196 -7.12 6.45 -6.12
C ASP A 196 -7.55 5.15 -5.40
N ARG A 197 -7.34 4.00 -6.04
CA ARG A 197 -7.58 2.70 -5.43
C ARG A 197 -6.59 2.43 -4.29
N LEU A 198 -5.30 2.69 -4.51
CA LEU A 198 -4.27 2.54 -3.47
C LEU A 198 -4.60 3.38 -2.24
N LYS A 199 -5.00 4.64 -2.39
CA LYS A 199 -5.41 5.52 -1.28
C LYS A 199 -6.60 4.94 -0.50
N LYS A 200 -7.61 4.44 -1.19
CA LYS A 200 -8.76 3.77 -0.55
C LYS A 200 -8.33 2.51 0.23
N ASP A 201 -7.42 1.73 -0.34
CA ASP A 201 -6.95 0.50 0.28
C ASP A 201 -6.00 0.78 1.46
N ILE A 202 -5.16 1.83 1.39
CA ILE A 202 -4.38 2.33 2.54
C ILE A 202 -5.32 2.68 3.70
N GLN A 203 -6.37 3.48 3.45
CA GLN A 203 -7.32 3.87 4.49
C GLN A 203 -7.99 2.64 5.12
N ARG A 204 -8.42 1.68 4.31
CA ARG A 204 -9.02 0.43 4.82
C ARG A 204 -8.06 -0.37 5.70
N VAL A 205 -6.78 -0.47 5.30
CA VAL A 205 -5.76 -1.18 6.08
C VAL A 205 -5.40 -0.42 7.35
N LEU A 206 -5.40 0.92 7.34
CA LEU A 206 -5.23 1.74 8.53
C LEU A 206 -6.39 1.57 9.52
N ASP A 207 -7.62 1.41 9.03
CA ASP A 207 -8.82 1.20 9.84
C ASP A 207 -8.91 -0.23 10.42
N GLU A 208 -8.13 -1.19 9.90
CA GLU A 208 -8.03 -2.55 10.47
C GLU A 208 -7.30 -2.50 11.84
N LYS A 209 -7.95 -2.99 12.89
CA LYS A 209 -7.39 -3.12 14.24
C LYS A 209 -6.57 -4.41 14.38
#